data_e85869cda40a3d16c87620b581ab23c5
#
_entry.id   e85869cda40a3d16c87620b581ab23c5
#
_cell.length_a   1.000
_cell.length_b   1.000
_cell.length_c   1.000
_cell.angle_alpha   90.00
_cell.angle_beta   90.00
_cell.angle_gamma   90.00
#
_symmetry.space_group_name_H-M   'P 1'
#
loop_
_entity.id
_entity.type
_entity.pdbx_description
1 polymer ?
#
loop_
_entity_poly.entity_id
_entity_poly.type
_entity_poly.pdbx_seq_one_letter_code
_entity_poly.pdbx_strand_id
1 'polypeptide(L)'
;MTKYLFKRLLHGLVSVVIVVGCVMTMIYSLMDRNLIFAQDTTYSHQSNNQKKVYKYQKWETYGYLDYVTYADYLNALKAKGEIDEDTRSKAVAFGRTKDQDSELVSEYVKEFTAYYKAKGYVRRYDAIMMGKKKYANGGQQQLFAYRDIPLATRLGKYFSGLIDIDSIHDAAKVEGKRGITFTLHDPVYGGKKFSPAIMGNGTTHKYLMYFDSKFPYFHQNIITINLGKSYSVNEGVDVALTMTRAQGSYVKSEITYPSGLVEYSADDLHSATYMSESQDASAVHSDRFTDDYTNVDTVKSGKSKIGYSFVIGIIAVILSYLIAVPLGILMARKKDKLVDQLGTIYIVFIIAVPSLAYIFLFKAIGGKMGLPTTFDMDSKSKLMYILPIVSLALPQVANLMKWLRRYMIDQMNSDYVKFARSGGLTEGEIFTKHILKNAAIPIVQGVPASVLFALTGAIITERVYVVPGAGNLLTEAISKYDNGVIVGVTLFYAVLSVISIILGDVLMSMVDPRISFSTKDR
;
A
#
# COMPACT_ATOMS: atom_id res chain seq x y z
N MET A 1 27.66 11.11 12.41
CA MET A 1 26.36 11.14 11.69
C MET A 1 25.95 9.75 11.17
N THR A 2 26.75 9.08 10.34
CA THR A 2 26.42 7.76 9.76
C THR A 2 26.08 6.68 10.79
N LYS A 3 26.90 6.53 11.84
CA LYS A 3 26.63 5.54 12.92
C LYS A 3 25.33 5.82 13.69
N TYR A 4 25.00 7.09 13.91
CA TYR A 4 23.74 7.50 14.54
C TYR A 4 22.55 7.17 13.65
N LEU A 5 22.59 7.55 12.36
CA LEU A 5 21.53 7.26 11.40
C LEU A 5 21.32 5.76 11.22
N PHE A 6 22.40 4.98 11.16
CA PHE A 6 22.31 3.52 11.09
C PHE A 6 21.63 2.92 12.33
N LYS A 7 22.01 3.38 13.54
CA LYS A 7 21.35 2.94 14.79
C LYS A 7 19.87 3.33 14.81
N ARG A 8 19.53 4.55 14.36
CA ARG A 8 18.13 5.01 14.24
C ARG A 8 17.35 4.18 13.24
N LEU A 9 17.93 3.89 12.08
CA LEU A 9 17.30 3.02 11.07
C LEU A 9 17.02 1.62 11.62
N LEU A 10 18.00 1.03 12.31
CA LEU A 10 17.83 -0.29 12.94
C LEU A 10 16.72 -0.29 14.00
N HIS A 11 16.69 0.71 14.89
CA HIS A 11 15.61 0.83 15.86
C HIS A 11 14.26 1.07 15.19
N GLY A 12 14.23 1.86 14.11
CA GLY A 12 13.04 2.09 13.32
C GLY A 12 12.52 0.79 12.70
N LEU A 13 13.39 -0.02 12.15
CA LEU A 13 13.05 -1.32 11.55
C LEU A 13 12.44 -2.27 12.59
N VAL A 14 13.06 -2.35 13.78
CA VAL A 14 12.50 -3.12 14.91
C VAL A 14 11.13 -2.59 15.31
N SER A 15 10.95 -1.27 15.38
CA SER A 15 9.66 -0.66 15.71
C SER A 15 8.58 -0.99 14.68
N VAL A 16 8.90 -0.97 13.39
CA VAL A 16 7.98 -1.38 12.31
C VAL A 16 7.55 -2.83 12.48
N VAL A 17 8.50 -3.74 12.73
CA VAL A 17 8.21 -5.17 12.95
C VAL A 17 7.28 -5.36 14.16
N ILE A 18 7.55 -4.64 15.26
CA ILE A 18 6.70 -4.72 16.46
C ILE A 18 5.30 -4.20 16.17
N VAL A 19 5.14 -3.02 15.57
CA VAL A 19 3.83 -2.42 15.28
C VAL A 19 3.01 -3.32 14.37
N VAL A 20 3.59 -3.77 13.25
CA VAL A 20 2.89 -4.64 12.30
C VAL A 20 2.60 -6.01 12.94
N GLY A 21 3.54 -6.56 13.71
CA GLY A 21 3.34 -7.80 14.46
C GLY A 21 2.19 -7.70 15.46
N CYS A 22 2.08 -6.58 16.19
CA CYS A 22 0.94 -6.33 17.09
C CYS A 22 -0.38 -6.25 16.32
N VAL A 23 -0.44 -5.52 15.20
CA VAL A 23 -1.65 -5.40 14.39
C VAL A 23 -2.06 -6.75 13.80
N MET A 24 -1.12 -7.51 13.25
CA MET A 24 -1.40 -8.87 12.77
C MET A 24 -1.87 -9.79 13.89
N THR A 25 -1.26 -9.70 15.08
CA THR A 25 -1.69 -10.49 16.25
C THR A 25 -3.12 -10.14 16.65
N MET A 26 -3.46 -8.86 16.72
CA MET A 26 -4.83 -8.42 17.02
C MET A 26 -5.83 -8.94 15.99
N ILE A 27 -5.55 -8.76 14.70
CA ILE A 27 -6.44 -9.19 13.62
C ILE A 27 -6.61 -10.70 13.62
N TYR A 28 -5.52 -11.45 13.64
CA TYR A 28 -5.57 -12.91 13.44
C TYR A 28 -5.91 -13.71 14.68
N SER A 29 -5.79 -13.13 15.89
CA SER A 29 -6.14 -13.80 17.13
C SER A 29 -7.48 -13.36 17.72
N LEU A 30 -7.90 -12.10 17.51
CA LEU A 30 -9.10 -11.54 18.14
C LEU A 30 -10.29 -11.44 17.19
N MET A 31 -10.07 -11.31 15.89
CA MET A 31 -11.16 -11.22 14.92
C MET A 31 -11.60 -12.60 14.46
N ASP A 32 -12.92 -12.81 14.38
CA ASP A 32 -13.45 -14.00 13.73
C ASP A 32 -13.11 -13.99 12.23
N ARG A 33 -12.33 -14.99 11.80
CA ARG A 33 -11.94 -15.15 10.39
C ARG A 33 -13.12 -15.28 9.42
N ASN A 34 -14.34 -15.56 9.90
CA ASN A 34 -15.54 -15.59 9.07
C ASN A 34 -16.00 -14.19 8.62
N LEU A 35 -15.60 -13.12 9.32
CA LEU A 35 -15.98 -11.75 8.97
C LEU A 35 -15.48 -11.31 7.60
N ILE A 36 -14.38 -11.89 7.11
CA ILE A 36 -13.87 -11.62 5.74
C ILE A 36 -14.88 -11.95 4.64
N PHE A 37 -15.86 -12.82 4.92
CA PHE A 37 -16.92 -13.17 3.97
C PHE A 37 -18.17 -12.30 4.10
N ALA A 38 -18.21 -11.35 5.03
CA ALA A 38 -19.41 -10.56 5.32
C ALA A 38 -19.90 -9.75 4.09
N GLN A 39 -18.97 -9.36 3.21
CA GLN A 39 -19.27 -8.60 1.99
C GLN A 39 -18.86 -9.33 0.70
N ASP A 40 -18.50 -10.60 0.79
CA ASP A 40 -18.17 -11.41 -0.36
C ASP A 40 -19.45 -11.82 -1.10
N THR A 41 -19.67 -11.23 -2.26
CA THR A 41 -20.84 -11.49 -3.11
C THR A 41 -20.84 -12.91 -3.65
N THR A 42 -19.66 -13.46 -4.00
CA THR A 42 -19.54 -14.83 -4.47
C THR A 42 -19.94 -15.81 -3.37
N TYR A 43 -19.45 -15.58 -2.15
CA TYR A 43 -19.86 -16.37 -0.98
C TYR A 43 -21.36 -16.28 -0.71
N SER A 44 -21.95 -15.09 -0.80
CA SER A 44 -23.38 -14.88 -0.49
C SER A 44 -24.32 -15.66 -1.40
N HIS A 45 -23.95 -15.80 -2.69
CA HIS A 45 -24.75 -16.48 -3.71
C HIS A 45 -24.58 -18.01 -3.74
N GLN A 46 -23.65 -18.57 -2.96
CA GLN A 46 -23.42 -20.00 -2.93
C GLN A 46 -24.40 -20.76 -2.03
N SER A 47 -24.63 -22.05 -2.34
CA SER A 47 -25.34 -22.97 -1.43
C SER A 47 -24.53 -23.24 -0.15
N ASN A 48 -25.22 -23.67 0.91
CA ASN A 48 -24.57 -23.92 2.21
C ASN A 48 -23.38 -24.89 2.14
N ASN A 49 -23.44 -25.90 1.29
CA ASN A 49 -22.35 -26.84 1.10
C ASN A 49 -21.17 -26.25 0.32
N GLN A 50 -21.46 -25.46 -0.72
CA GLN A 50 -20.43 -24.73 -1.46
C GLN A 50 -19.72 -23.70 -0.57
N LYS A 51 -20.47 -22.99 0.27
CA LYS A 51 -19.91 -22.05 1.27
C LYS A 51 -18.87 -22.67 2.17
N LYS A 52 -19.08 -23.94 2.58
CA LYS A 52 -18.11 -24.64 3.44
C LYS A 52 -16.76 -24.83 2.74
N VAL A 53 -16.76 -25.34 1.50
CA VAL A 53 -15.54 -25.57 0.73
C VAL A 53 -14.89 -24.23 0.36
N TYR A 54 -15.67 -23.28 -0.11
CA TYR A 54 -15.21 -21.94 -0.50
C TYR A 54 -14.44 -21.25 0.65
N LYS A 55 -14.93 -21.36 1.89
CA LYS A 55 -14.23 -20.81 3.05
C LYS A 55 -12.81 -21.35 3.20
N TYR A 56 -12.63 -22.68 3.09
CA TYR A 56 -11.31 -23.29 3.26
C TYR A 56 -10.36 -22.90 2.13
N GLN A 57 -10.84 -22.84 0.89
CA GLN A 57 -10.05 -22.37 -0.25
C GLN A 57 -9.60 -20.91 -0.06
N LYS A 58 -10.52 -20.02 0.36
CA LYS A 58 -10.18 -18.62 0.63
C LYS A 58 -9.26 -18.46 1.84
N TRP A 59 -9.45 -19.22 2.90
CA TRP A 59 -8.53 -19.20 4.04
C TRP A 59 -7.12 -19.67 3.68
N GLU A 60 -6.97 -20.61 2.74
CA GLU A 60 -5.67 -20.96 2.17
C GLU A 60 -5.08 -19.79 1.40
N THR A 61 -5.84 -19.23 0.43
CA THR A 61 -5.41 -18.09 -0.38
C THR A 61 -4.93 -16.92 0.48
N TYR A 62 -5.56 -16.72 1.64
CA TYR A 62 -5.21 -15.64 2.58
C TYR A 62 -4.22 -16.09 3.68
N GLY A 63 -3.65 -17.29 3.55
CA GLY A 63 -2.61 -17.81 4.43
C GLY A 63 -3.06 -18.12 5.86
N TYR A 64 -4.35 -18.43 6.09
CA TYR A 64 -4.85 -18.88 7.39
C TYR A 64 -4.54 -20.34 7.67
N LEU A 65 -4.53 -21.16 6.64
CA LEU A 65 -4.33 -22.59 6.72
C LEU A 65 -3.68 -23.14 5.45
N ASP A 66 -3.06 -24.30 5.56
CA ASP A 66 -2.69 -25.14 4.43
C ASP A 66 -3.90 -25.98 4.04
N TYR A 67 -4.22 -26.06 2.75
CA TYR A 67 -5.37 -26.78 2.22
C TYR A 67 -4.94 -27.67 1.04
N VAL A 68 -5.36 -28.90 1.05
CA VAL A 68 -5.04 -29.87 -0.01
C VAL A 68 -6.27 -30.70 -0.32
N THR A 69 -6.64 -30.80 -1.59
CA THR A 69 -7.71 -31.68 -2.02
C THR A 69 -7.17 -33.10 -2.28
N TYR A 70 -8.07 -34.07 -2.22
CA TYR A 70 -7.75 -35.44 -2.61
C TYR A 70 -7.31 -35.55 -4.08
N ALA A 71 -7.91 -34.71 -4.95
CA ALA A 71 -7.51 -34.65 -6.36
C ALA A 71 -6.07 -34.12 -6.53
N ASP A 72 -5.67 -33.09 -5.73
CA ASP A 72 -4.31 -32.56 -5.76
C ASP A 72 -3.27 -33.58 -5.27
N TYR A 73 -3.65 -34.40 -4.28
CA TYR A 73 -2.83 -35.50 -3.81
C TYR A 73 -2.55 -36.52 -4.92
N LEU A 74 -3.59 -36.96 -5.65
CA LEU A 74 -3.43 -37.85 -6.78
C LEU A 74 -2.63 -37.22 -7.93
N ASN A 75 -2.81 -35.94 -8.20
CA ASN A 75 -2.00 -35.21 -9.17
C ASN A 75 -0.51 -35.17 -8.77
N ALA A 76 -0.23 -35.01 -7.48
CA ALA A 76 1.13 -35.02 -6.97
C ALA A 76 1.78 -36.42 -7.08
N LEU A 77 1.03 -37.51 -6.82
CA LEU A 77 1.51 -38.88 -7.03
C LEU A 77 1.83 -39.11 -8.51
N LYS A 78 0.96 -38.65 -9.43
CA LYS A 78 1.21 -38.77 -10.86
C LYS A 78 2.46 -37.98 -11.28
N ALA A 79 2.63 -36.75 -10.79
CA ALA A 79 3.80 -35.93 -11.12
C ALA A 79 5.12 -36.55 -10.65
N LYS A 80 5.07 -37.37 -9.59
CA LYS A 80 6.22 -38.17 -9.10
C LYS A 80 6.43 -39.47 -9.84
N GLY A 81 5.50 -39.86 -10.72
CA GLY A 81 5.55 -41.14 -11.42
C GLY A 81 5.14 -42.37 -10.57
N GLU A 82 4.52 -42.14 -9.40
CA GLU A 82 4.05 -43.21 -8.50
C GLU A 82 2.76 -43.85 -9.03
N ILE A 83 1.96 -43.11 -9.80
CA ILE A 83 0.74 -43.59 -10.48
C ILE A 83 0.70 -43.09 -11.92
N ASP A 84 0.02 -43.84 -12.81
CA ASP A 84 -0.25 -43.45 -14.18
C ASP A 84 -1.57 -42.67 -14.30
N GLU A 85 -1.88 -42.15 -15.50
CA GLU A 85 -3.09 -41.36 -15.77
C GLU A 85 -4.37 -42.23 -15.66
N ASP A 86 -4.30 -43.49 -16.02
CA ASP A 86 -5.46 -44.41 -15.94
C ASP A 86 -5.81 -44.68 -14.47
N THR A 87 -4.84 -44.99 -13.65
CA THR A 87 -5.02 -45.16 -12.18
C THR A 87 -5.54 -43.89 -11.55
N ARG A 88 -4.93 -42.72 -11.90
CA ARG A 88 -5.38 -41.41 -11.39
C ARG A 88 -6.84 -41.16 -11.76
N SER A 89 -7.23 -41.39 -13.02
CA SER A 89 -8.59 -41.11 -13.49
C SER A 89 -9.64 -42.00 -12.82
N LYS A 90 -9.30 -43.22 -12.52
CA LYS A 90 -10.14 -44.18 -11.77
C LYS A 90 -10.21 -43.83 -10.28
N ALA A 91 -9.10 -43.46 -9.66
CA ALA A 91 -9.04 -43.11 -8.26
C ALA A 91 -9.72 -41.75 -7.96
N VAL A 92 -9.67 -40.78 -8.90
CA VAL A 92 -10.26 -39.44 -8.71
C VAL A 92 -11.79 -39.43 -8.81
N ALA A 93 -12.41 -40.52 -9.20
CA ALA A 93 -13.87 -40.67 -9.30
C ALA A 93 -14.64 -40.49 -7.98
N PHE A 94 -13.94 -40.29 -6.88
CA PHE A 94 -14.49 -40.06 -5.55
C PHE A 94 -15.52 -38.90 -5.54
N GLY A 95 -16.76 -39.21 -5.18
CA GLY A 95 -17.86 -38.26 -5.10
C GLY A 95 -18.50 -37.82 -6.43
N ARG A 96 -17.98 -38.31 -7.56
CA ARG A 96 -18.52 -37.95 -8.90
C ARG A 96 -19.48 -39.00 -9.47
N THR A 97 -19.35 -40.23 -9.08
CA THR A 97 -20.14 -41.38 -9.58
C THR A 97 -20.64 -42.25 -8.42
N LYS A 98 -21.47 -43.25 -8.75
CA LYS A 98 -21.90 -44.27 -7.79
C LYS A 98 -20.76 -45.19 -7.30
N ASP A 99 -19.61 -45.11 -7.94
CA ASP A 99 -18.45 -46.01 -7.70
C ASP A 99 -17.56 -45.54 -6.53
N GLN A 100 -18.14 -44.83 -5.56
CA GLN A 100 -17.43 -44.39 -4.34
C GLN A 100 -16.89 -45.56 -3.51
N ASP A 101 -17.45 -46.70 -3.70
CA ASP A 101 -17.09 -47.93 -2.96
C ASP A 101 -16.07 -48.79 -3.70
N SER A 102 -15.45 -48.32 -4.76
CA SER A 102 -14.40 -49.07 -5.43
C SER A 102 -13.20 -49.29 -4.52
N GLU A 103 -12.62 -50.46 -4.53
CA GLU A 103 -11.47 -50.81 -3.69
C GLU A 103 -10.31 -49.82 -3.89
N LEU A 104 -10.05 -49.45 -5.15
CA LEU A 104 -9.01 -48.49 -5.53
C LEU A 104 -9.21 -47.09 -4.89
N VAL A 105 -10.43 -46.56 -4.93
CA VAL A 105 -10.75 -45.27 -4.29
C VAL A 105 -10.59 -45.38 -2.78
N SER A 106 -11.04 -46.49 -2.19
CA SER A 106 -10.92 -46.73 -0.74
C SER A 106 -9.47 -46.81 -0.28
N GLU A 107 -8.60 -47.44 -1.08
CA GLU A 107 -7.18 -47.55 -0.81
C GLU A 107 -6.51 -46.17 -0.80
N TYR A 108 -6.62 -45.39 -1.89
CA TYR A 108 -6.01 -44.07 -1.97
C TYR A 108 -6.60 -43.07 -0.98
N VAL A 109 -7.88 -43.19 -0.61
CA VAL A 109 -8.47 -42.37 0.47
C VAL A 109 -7.86 -42.72 1.83
N LYS A 110 -7.55 -43.98 2.10
CA LYS A 110 -6.85 -44.38 3.32
C LYS A 110 -5.43 -43.83 3.33
N GLU A 111 -4.70 -43.95 2.23
CA GLU A 111 -3.34 -43.43 2.09
C GLU A 111 -3.33 -41.91 2.27
N PHE A 112 -4.19 -41.16 1.56
CA PHE A 112 -4.36 -39.73 1.72
C PHE A 112 -4.59 -39.35 3.19
N THR A 113 -5.51 -40.07 3.84
CA THR A 113 -5.86 -39.82 5.24
C THR A 113 -4.68 -40.07 6.17
N ALA A 114 -3.97 -41.18 5.99
CA ALA A 114 -2.81 -41.55 6.81
C ALA A 114 -1.65 -40.54 6.61
N TYR A 115 -1.35 -40.18 5.34
CA TYR A 115 -0.28 -39.27 4.98
C TYR A 115 -0.49 -37.86 5.56
N TYR A 116 -1.68 -37.27 5.40
CA TYR A 116 -1.93 -35.94 5.92
C TYR A 116 -2.17 -35.91 7.43
N LYS A 117 -2.74 -36.97 8.02
CA LYS A 117 -2.85 -37.10 9.48
C LYS A 117 -1.46 -37.12 10.14
N ALA A 118 -0.51 -37.84 9.57
CA ALA A 118 0.88 -37.88 10.06
C ALA A 118 1.56 -36.51 10.01
N LYS A 119 1.13 -35.61 9.11
CA LYS A 119 1.60 -34.22 8.99
C LYS A 119 0.78 -33.21 9.82
N GLY A 120 -0.13 -33.68 10.67
CA GLY A 120 -0.94 -32.84 11.53
C GLY A 120 -2.13 -32.14 10.83
N TYR A 121 -2.56 -32.67 9.68
CA TYR A 121 -3.74 -32.17 8.99
C TYR A 121 -5.02 -32.84 9.51
N VAL A 122 -6.12 -32.07 9.48
CA VAL A 122 -7.47 -32.57 9.76
C VAL A 122 -8.17 -32.85 8.44
N ARG A 123 -8.64 -34.09 8.28
CA ARG A 123 -9.43 -34.51 7.12
C ARG A 123 -10.86 -34.00 7.22
N ARG A 124 -11.38 -33.51 6.11
CA ARG A 124 -12.77 -33.09 5.99
C ARG A 124 -13.40 -33.56 4.69
N TYR A 125 -14.70 -33.79 4.76
CA TYR A 125 -15.50 -34.29 3.67
C TYR A 125 -16.77 -33.44 3.58
N ASP A 126 -16.90 -32.63 2.55
CA ASP A 126 -18.05 -31.77 2.34
C ASP A 126 -18.63 -31.96 0.93
N ALA A 127 -19.96 -32.00 0.84
CA ALA A 127 -20.65 -32.14 -0.42
C ALA A 127 -20.72 -30.78 -1.17
N ILE A 128 -20.35 -30.80 -2.45
CA ILE A 128 -20.47 -29.66 -3.35
C ILE A 128 -21.53 -29.99 -4.40
N MET A 129 -22.52 -29.11 -4.56
CA MET A 129 -23.46 -29.16 -5.66
C MET A 129 -22.84 -28.50 -6.89
N MET A 130 -22.58 -29.24 -7.94
CA MET A 130 -22.13 -28.72 -9.24
C MET A 130 -23.29 -28.72 -10.23
N GLY A 131 -23.80 -27.53 -10.56
CA GLY A 131 -24.86 -27.34 -11.54
C GLY A 131 -26.25 -27.85 -11.12
N LYS A 132 -27.21 -27.87 -12.08
CA LYS A 132 -28.60 -28.30 -11.85
C LYS A 132 -28.79 -29.83 -11.80
N LYS A 133 -27.77 -30.63 -12.12
CA LYS A 133 -27.85 -32.09 -12.10
C LYS A 133 -27.61 -32.61 -10.68
N LYS A 134 -28.63 -33.18 -10.08
CA LYS A 134 -28.49 -33.97 -8.86
C LYS A 134 -27.83 -35.29 -9.20
N TYR A 135 -26.66 -35.53 -8.68
CA TYR A 135 -26.09 -36.87 -8.67
C TYR A 135 -26.85 -37.75 -7.65
N ALA A 136 -26.81 -39.07 -7.82
CA ALA A 136 -27.62 -40.02 -7.05
C ALA A 136 -27.52 -39.84 -5.52
N ASN A 137 -26.45 -39.27 -5.00
CA ASN A 137 -26.21 -39.00 -3.57
C ASN A 137 -26.21 -37.51 -3.20
N GLY A 138 -26.96 -36.69 -3.92
CA GLY A 138 -27.18 -35.29 -3.50
C GLY A 138 -26.11 -34.29 -3.89
N GLY A 139 -25.13 -34.61 -4.71
CA GLY A 139 -24.15 -33.66 -5.24
C GLY A 139 -22.72 -34.22 -5.31
N GLN A 140 -21.84 -33.46 -5.93
CA GLN A 140 -20.42 -33.78 -5.97
C GLN A 140 -19.82 -33.55 -4.57
N GLN A 141 -19.13 -34.55 -4.06
CA GLN A 141 -18.45 -34.47 -2.76
C GLN A 141 -16.99 -34.11 -2.98
N GLN A 142 -16.43 -33.34 -2.07
CA GLN A 142 -15.01 -33.02 -2.07
C GLN A 142 -14.37 -33.48 -0.76
N LEU A 143 -13.35 -34.32 -0.88
CA LEU A 143 -12.48 -34.73 0.22
C LEU A 143 -11.26 -33.82 0.22
N PHE A 144 -10.94 -33.27 1.38
CA PHE A 144 -9.77 -32.42 1.57
C PHE A 144 -9.18 -32.56 2.98
N ALA A 145 -7.96 -32.13 3.14
CA ALA A 145 -7.29 -31.99 4.43
C ALA A 145 -6.80 -30.56 4.62
N TYR A 146 -6.83 -30.07 5.84
CA TYR A 146 -6.36 -28.75 6.19
C TYR A 146 -5.60 -28.74 7.51
N ARG A 147 -4.72 -27.75 7.65
CA ARG A 147 -3.99 -27.49 8.90
C ARG A 147 -3.88 -25.98 9.08
N ASP A 148 -4.32 -25.48 10.23
CA ASP A 148 -4.18 -24.06 10.56
C ASP A 148 -2.69 -23.69 10.68
N ILE A 149 -2.30 -22.57 10.06
CA ILE A 149 -0.93 -22.05 10.11
C ILE A 149 -0.77 -21.27 11.41
N PRO A 150 0.19 -21.63 12.27
CA PRO A 150 0.46 -20.89 13.49
C PRO A 150 0.77 -19.41 13.23
N LEU A 151 0.31 -18.51 14.12
CA LEU A 151 0.51 -17.06 13.97
C LEU A 151 1.99 -16.69 13.77
N ALA A 152 2.91 -17.28 14.55
CA ALA A 152 4.34 -17.03 14.40
C ALA A 152 4.86 -17.38 12.99
N THR A 153 4.38 -18.46 12.41
CA THR A 153 4.73 -18.86 11.03
C THR A 153 4.17 -17.87 10.01
N ARG A 154 2.94 -17.37 10.24
CA ARG A 154 2.32 -16.35 9.36
C ARG A 154 3.08 -15.03 9.40
N LEU A 155 3.46 -14.59 10.61
CA LEU A 155 4.32 -13.41 10.79
C LEU A 155 5.66 -13.60 10.06
N GLY A 156 6.32 -14.74 10.27
CA GLY A 156 7.58 -15.07 9.60
C GLY A 156 7.45 -15.04 8.08
N LYS A 157 6.44 -15.71 7.51
CA LYS A 157 6.17 -15.71 6.06
C LYS A 157 5.90 -14.30 5.53
N TYR A 158 5.13 -13.49 6.26
CA TYR A 158 4.82 -12.11 5.86
C TYR A 158 6.10 -11.27 5.77
N PHE A 159 6.92 -11.24 6.84
CA PHE A 159 8.13 -10.43 6.85
C PHE A 159 9.21 -10.93 5.89
N SER A 160 9.36 -12.23 5.70
CA SER A 160 10.31 -12.79 4.74
C SER A 160 9.90 -12.57 3.29
N GLY A 161 8.60 -12.45 3.01
CA GLY A 161 8.06 -12.21 1.67
C GLY A 161 7.85 -10.74 1.32
N LEU A 162 8.24 -9.78 2.21
CA LEU A 162 8.00 -8.35 1.98
C LEU A 162 8.78 -7.77 0.81
N ILE A 163 9.97 -8.28 0.56
CA ILE A 163 10.87 -7.78 -0.50
C ILE A 163 11.15 -8.95 -1.42
N ASP A 164 10.83 -8.76 -2.67
CA ASP A 164 11.17 -9.66 -3.75
C ASP A 164 12.09 -8.94 -4.72
N ILE A 165 13.16 -9.64 -5.15
CA ILE A 165 14.18 -9.10 -6.06
C ILE A 165 14.15 -9.94 -7.32
N ASP A 166 13.77 -9.31 -8.42
CA ASP A 166 13.67 -9.95 -9.72
C ASP A 166 15.06 -10.43 -10.22
N SER A 167 15.17 -11.73 -10.42
CA SER A 167 16.41 -12.41 -10.80
C SER A 167 16.32 -12.95 -12.23
N ILE A 168 17.44 -13.03 -12.93
CA ILE A 168 17.54 -13.64 -14.26
C ILE A 168 17.19 -15.14 -14.30
N HIS A 169 16.88 -15.73 -13.15
CA HIS A 169 16.50 -17.14 -13.01
C HIS A 169 15.01 -17.32 -12.70
N ASP A 170 14.22 -16.25 -12.55
CA ASP A 170 12.82 -16.32 -12.11
C ASP A 170 11.87 -16.80 -13.23
N ALA A 171 12.14 -16.44 -14.49
CA ALA A 171 11.37 -16.97 -15.61
C ALA A 171 11.74 -18.44 -15.90
N ALA A 172 10.72 -19.33 -15.95
CA ALA A 172 10.94 -20.76 -16.19
C ALA A 172 11.48 -21.02 -17.60
N LYS A 173 10.88 -20.39 -18.62
CA LYS A 173 11.29 -20.49 -20.03
C LYS A 173 11.89 -19.18 -20.49
N VAL A 174 12.95 -19.27 -21.28
CA VAL A 174 13.66 -18.11 -21.83
C VAL A 174 14.16 -18.44 -23.22
N GLU A 175 13.85 -17.57 -24.18
CA GLU A 175 14.46 -17.62 -25.49
C GLU A 175 15.84 -16.97 -25.45
N GLY A 176 16.86 -17.68 -25.93
CA GLY A 176 18.23 -17.19 -25.98
C GLY A 176 18.98 -17.28 -24.65
N LYS A 177 19.97 -16.42 -24.46
CA LYS A 177 20.85 -16.42 -23.28
C LYS A 177 20.29 -15.54 -22.18
N ARG A 178 20.17 -16.08 -20.96
CA ARG A 178 19.81 -15.32 -19.76
C ARG A 178 20.82 -14.21 -19.49
N GLY A 179 20.33 -13.06 -19.07
CA GLY A 179 21.22 -11.95 -18.74
C GLY A 179 20.50 -10.61 -18.67
N ILE A 180 21.28 -9.57 -18.44
CA ILE A 180 20.83 -8.18 -18.40
C ILE A 180 21.44 -7.44 -19.58
N THR A 181 20.63 -6.65 -20.28
CA THR A 181 21.03 -5.82 -21.40
C THR A 181 20.70 -4.36 -21.15
N PHE A 182 21.54 -3.47 -21.67
CA PHE A 182 21.32 -2.04 -21.60
C PHE A 182 21.07 -1.50 -22.99
N THR A 183 20.06 -0.65 -23.14
CA THR A 183 19.79 0.08 -24.39
C THR A 183 19.72 1.57 -24.13
N LEU A 184 20.16 2.37 -25.10
CA LEU A 184 19.97 3.82 -25.11
C LEU A 184 18.70 4.25 -25.85
N HIS A 185 18.12 3.31 -26.59
CA HIS A 185 16.95 3.54 -27.44
C HIS A 185 15.94 2.43 -27.17
N ASP A 186 15.00 2.70 -26.29
CA ASP A 186 13.96 1.77 -25.89
C ASP A 186 13.09 1.37 -27.11
N PRO A 187 12.96 0.08 -27.41
CA PRO A 187 12.11 -0.41 -28.50
C PRO A 187 10.64 0.00 -28.39
N VAL A 188 10.10 0.17 -27.19
CA VAL A 188 8.71 0.62 -26.94
C VAL A 188 8.47 2.00 -27.56
N TYR A 189 9.49 2.86 -27.58
CA TYR A 189 9.41 4.19 -28.22
C TYR A 189 9.91 4.18 -29.68
N GLY A 190 9.86 3.02 -30.33
CA GLY A 190 10.27 2.86 -31.73
C GLY A 190 11.78 2.89 -31.97
N GLY A 191 12.59 2.79 -30.93
CA GLY A 191 14.05 2.66 -31.01
C GLY A 191 14.82 3.87 -31.58
N LYS A 192 14.15 5.01 -31.81
CA LYS A 192 14.78 6.22 -32.37
C LYS A 192 15.02 7.31 -31.34
N LYS A 193 14.15 7.40 -30.37
CA LYS A 193 14.22 8.40 -29.29
C LYS A 193 15.24 7.97 -28.25
N PHE A 194 16.03 8.93 -27.74
CA PHE A 194 16.89 8.68 -26.59
C PHE A 194 16.02 8.36 -25.37
N SER A 195 16.10 7.13 -24.91
CA SER A 195 15.27 6.57 -23.82
C SER A 195 16.02 5.38 -23.21
N PRO A 196 16.98 5.63 -22.29
CA PRO A 196 17.76 4.57 -21.67
C PRO A 196 16.89 3.59 -20.90
N ALA A 197 17.15 2.30 -21.07
CA ALA A 197 16.48 1.24 -20.32
C ALA A 197 17.45 0.08 -20.02
N ILE A 198 17.21 -0.60 -18.90
CA ILE A 198 17.83 -1.86 -18.53
C ILE A 198 16.77 -2.95 -18.69
N MET A 199 17.07 -3.94 -19.49
CA MET A 199 16.18 -5.04 -19.82
C MET A 199 16.76 -6.36 -19.32
N GLY A 200 15.89 -7.24 -18.80
CA GLY A 200 16.24 -8.58 -18.36
C GLY A 200 15.76 -9.65 -19.33
N ASN A 201 16.52 -10.72 -19.47
CA ASN A 201 16.10 -11.95 -20.10
C ASN A 201 16.26 -13.10 -19.12
N GLY A 202 15.14 -13.69 -18.72
CA GLY A 202 15.05 -14.65 -17.62
C GLY A 202 14.56 -14.08 -16.30
N THR A 203 14.32 -12.78 -16.23
CA THR A 203 13.66 -12.07 -15.14
C THR A 203 12.14 -12.20 -15.24
N THR A 204 11.41 -11.88 -14.17
CA THR A 204 9.93 -11.81 -14.23
C THR A 204 9.50 -10.67 -15.16
N HIS A 205 10.13 -9.50 -15.03
CA HIS A 205 9.84 -8.34 -15.87
C HIS A 205 10.92 -8.16 -16.95
N LYS A 206 10.51 -7.87 -18.17
CA LYS A 206 11.45 -7.58 -19.25
C LYS A 206 12.15 -6.23 -19.07
N TYR A 207 11.43 -5.21 -18.58
CA TYR A 207 12.00 -3.90 -18.29
C TYR A 207 12.31 -3.81 -16.79
N LEU A 208 13.59 -3.84 -16.45
CA LEU A 208 14.05 -3.74 -15.06
C LEU A 208 14.13 -2.30 -14.57
N MET A 209 14.60 -1.40 -15.46
CA MET A 209 14.68 0.04 -15.19
C MET A 209 14.45 0.80 -16.49
N TYR A 210 13.64 1.86 -16.46
CA TYR A 210 13.32 2.64 -17.63
C TYR A 210 12.87 4.06 -17.27
N PHE A 211 12.94 4.98 -18.25
CA PHE A 211 12.40 6.32 -18.12
C PHE A 211 11.01 6.41 -18.74
N ASP A 212 10.10 7.08 -18.05
CA ASP A 212 8.78 7.44 -18.57
C ASP A 212 8.93 8.40 -19.78
N SER A 213 7.93 8.42 -20.65
CA SER A 213 7.80 9.41 -21.72
C SER A 213 7.86 10.87 -21.22
N LYS A 214 7.60 11.10 -19.95
CA LYS A 214 7.67 12.38 -19.23
C LYS A 214 8.95 12.47 -18.41
N PHE A 215 10.11 12.37 -19.08
CA PHE A 215 11.40 12.57 -18.43
C PHE A 215 11.36 13.77 -17.44
N PRO A 216 11.89 13.67 -16.20
CA PRO A 216 12.85 12.65 -15.72
C PRO A 216 12.23 11.52 -14.87
N TYR A 217 10.98 11.16 -15.06
CA TYR A 217 10.37 10.09 -14.29
C TYR A 217 11.04 8.76 -14.59
N PHE A 218 11.56 8.15 -13.52
CA PHE A 218 12.31 6.92 -13.56
C PHE A 218 11.53 5.81 -12.85
N HIS A 219 11.42 4.66 -13.52
CA HIS A 219 10.71 3.49 -13.01
C HIS A 219 11.66 2.31 -12.85
N GLN A 220 11.35 1.43 -11.90
CA GLN A 220 12.07 0.19 -11.66
C GLN A 220 11.11 -0.95 -11.36
N ASN A 221 11.45 -2.15 -11.83
CA ASN A 221 10.77 -3.41 -11.57
C ASN A 221 11.72 -4.46 -10.93
N ILE A 222 12.91 -4.05 -10.47
CA ILE A 222 13.89 -4.95 -9.86
C ILE A 222 13.44 -5.37 -8.46
N ILE A 223 12.94 -4.40 -7.69
CA ILE A 223 12.53 -4.63 -6.30
C ILE A 223 11.03 -4.46 -6.22
N THR A 224 10.34 -5.53 -5.86
CA THR A 224 8.91 -5.53 -5.59
C THR A 224 8.67 -5.57 -4.09
N ILE A 225 7.84 -4.64 -3.60
CA ILE A 225 7.41 -4.62 -2.19
C ILE A 225 6.05 -5.30 -2.12
N ASN A 226 6.02 -6.48 -1.53
CA ASN A 226 4.82 -7.28 -1.38
C ASN A 226 4.15 -6.99 -0.03
N LEU A 227 3.13 -6.15 -0.04
CA LEU A 227 2.36 -5.81 1.16
C LEU A 227 1.25 -6.81 1.50
N GLY A 228 1.17 -7.93 0.76
CA GLY A 228 0.09 -8.90 0.84
C GLY A 228 -1.02 -8.66 -0.18
N LYS A 229 -2.06 -9.46 -0.14
CA LYS A 229 -3.21 -9.39 -1.06
C LYS A 229 -4.44 -8.82 -0.39
N SER A 230 -5.22 -8.05 -1.13
CA SER A 230 -6.54 -7.57 -0.71
C SER A 230 -7.54 -8.72 -0.66
N TYR A 231 -8.35 -8.78 0.39
CA TYR A 231 -9.34 -9.84 0.59
C TYR A 231 -10.72 -9.48 0.00
N SER A 232 -11.11 -8.22 0.12
CA SER A 232 -12.48 -7.79 -0.22
C SER A 232 -12.58 -6.42 -0.90
N VAL A 233 -11.64 -5.51 -0.69
CA VAL A 233 -11.66 -4.17 -1.32
C VAL A 233 -11.35 -4.29 -2.81
N ASN A 234 -10.32 -5.07 -3.14
CA ASN A 234 -9.89 -5.35 -4.51
C ASN A 234 -9.38 -6.80 -4.56
N GLU A 235 -10.30 -7.74 -4.44
CA GLU A 235 -10.06 -9.16 -4.18
C GLU A 235 -8.96 -9.76 -5.06
N GLY A 236 -7.95 -10.36 -4.41
CA GLY A 236 -6.84 -11.04 -5.06
C GLY A 236 -5.73 -10.13 -5.60
N VAL A 237 -5.94 -8.81 -5.65
CA VAL A 237 -4.93 -7.84 -6.10
C VAL A 237 -3.95 -7.51 -4.97
N ASP A 238 -2.68 -7.33 -5.32
CA ASP A 238 -1.67 -6.92 -4.35
C ASP A 238 -2.00 -5.57 -3.72
N VAL A 239 -1.78 -5.46 -2.41
CA VAL A 239 -2.06 -4.23 -1.66
C VAL A 239 -1.20 -3.08 -2.17
N ALA A 240 0.07 -3.33 -2.49
CA ALA A 240 0.95 -2.32 -3.08
C ALA A 240 0.35 -1.78 -4.38
N LEU A 241 -0.08 -2.65 -5.28
CA LEU A 241 -0.73 -2.27 -6.54
C LEU A 241 -2.06 -1.53 -6.29
N THR A 242 -2.87 -1.98 -5.33
CA THR A 242 -4.12 -1.29 -4.93
C THR A 242 -3.85 0.15 -4.48
N MET A 243 -2.71 0.42 -3.85
CA MET A 243 -2.30 1.74 -3.38
C MET A 243 -1.68 2.61 -4.47
N THR A 244 -0.89 2.02 -5.36
CA THR A 244 -0.03 2.72 -6.33
C THR A 244 -0.63 2.82 -7.73
N ARG A 245 -1.63 2.01 -8.08
CA ARG A 245 -2.29 2.06 -9.38
C ARG A 245 -3.07 3.36 -9.55
N ALA A 246 -2.95 3.98 -10.73
CA ALA A 246 -3.74 5.16 -11.10
C ALA A 246 -5.25 4.86 -11.08
N GLN A 247 -6.06 5.83 -10.64
CA GLN A 247 -7.49 5.62 -10.35
C GLN A 247 -8.43 6.12 -11.45
N GLY A 248 -7.91 6.86 -12.45
CA GLY A 248 -8.73 7.43 -13.52
C GLY A 248 -9.09 6.42 -14.62
N SER A 249 -9.58 6.93 -15.73
CA SER A 249 -9.97 6.15 -16.90
C SER A 249 -8.75 5.62 -17.66
N TYR A 250 -8.94 4.54 -18.41
CA TYR A 250 -7.91 4.04 -19.31
C TYR A 250 -7.58 5.05 -20.40
N VAL A 251 -6.29 5.29 -20.60
CA VAL A 251 -5.78 6.16 -21.67
C VAL A 251 -5.15 5.32 -22.77
N LYS A 252 -5.37 5.71 -24.02
CA LYS A 252 -4.76 5.08 -25.17
C LYS A 252 -3.48 5.84 -25.54
N SER A 253 -2.42 5.09 -25.81
CA SER A 253 -1.16 5.61 -26.33
C SER A 253 -0.72 4.81 -27.55
N GLU A 254 0.04 5.41 -28.45
CA GLU A 254 0.64 4.70 -29.56
C GLU A 254 1.78 3.83 -29.02
N ILE A 255 1.70 2.53 -29.25
CA ILE A 255 2.67 1.53 -28.78
C ILE A 255 3.13 0.71 -29.97
N THR A 256 4.44 0.56 -30.12
CA THR A 256 5.07 -0.39 -31.05
C THR A 256 5.34 -1.69 -30.28
N TYR A 257 4.65 -2.74 -30.66
CA TYR A 257 4.81 -4.07 -30.06
C TYR A 257 6.05 -4.80 -30.62
N PRO A 258 6.58 -5.83 -29.93
CA PRO A 258 7.70 -6.64 -30.42
C PRO A 258 7.47 -7.27 -31.79
N SER A 259 6.22 -7.57 -32.15
CA SER A 259 5.82 -8.03 -33.50
C SER A 259 6.00 -6.98 -34.61
N GLY A 260 6.30 -5.72 -34.28
CA GLY A 260 6.31 -4.60 -35.20
C GLY A 260 4.93 -3.96 -35.44
N LEU A 261 3.86 -4.49 -34.84
CA LEU A 261 2.54 -3.90 -34.88
C LEU A 261 2.54 -2.57 -34.13
N VAL A 262 1.96 -1.54 -34.74
CA VAL A 262 1.78 -0.22 -34.12
C VAL A 262 0.30 0.03 -33.96
N GLU A 263 -0.17 0.23 -32.73
CA GLU A 263 -1.57 0.54 -32.46
C GLU A 263 -1.77 1.45 -31.24
N TYR A 264 -2.95 2.06 -31.13
CA TYR A 264 -3.37 2.77 -29.93
C TYR A 264 -3.92 1.78 -28.92
N SER A 265 -3.24 1.61 -27.81
CA SER A 265 -3.60 0.66 -26.77
C SER A 265 -3.54 1.30 -25.38
N ALA A 266 -4.32 0.75 -24.45
CA ALA A 266 -4.22 1.06 -23.01
C ALA A 266 -3.15 0.23 -22.28
N ASP A 267 -2.56 -0.75 -22.96
CA ASP A 267 -1.50 -1.61 -22.40
C ASP A 267 -0.16 -0.88 -22.34
N ASP A 268 0.62 -1.18 -21.32
CA ASP A 268 1.97 -0.66 -21.13
C ASP A 268 2.98 -1.81 -21.18
N LEU A 269 3.80 -1.84 -22.23
CA LEU A 269 4.82 -2.89 -22.40
C LEU A 269 5.91 -2.88 -21.34
N HIS A 270 6.15 -1.75 -20.66
CA HIS A 270 7.14 -1.69 -19.59
C HIS A 270 6.73 -2.50 -18.35
N SER A 271 5.44 -2.71 -18.15
CA SER A 271 4.91 -3.57 -17.07
C SER A 271 4.75 -5.03 -17.47
N ALA A 272 5.17 -5.41 -18.70
CA ALA A 272 5.08 -6.78 -19.18
C ALA A 272 5.92 -7.75 -18.35
N THR A 273 5.35 -8.91 -18.06
CA THR A 273 6.02 -10.02 -17.39
C THR A 273 6.20 -11.19 -18.35
N TYR A 274 7.26 -11.96 -18.17
CA TYR A 274 7.45 -13.19 -18.93
C TYR A 274 6.44 -14.26 -18.55
N MET A 275 6.14 -15.14 -19.51
CA MET A 275 5.21 -16.23 -19.36
C MET A 275 5.69 -17.23 -18.31
N SER A 276 4.82 -17.61 -17.37
CA SER A 276 5.04 -18.82 -16.57
C SER A 276 4.56 -20.04 -17.35
N GLU A 277 5.12 -21.23 -17.07
CA GLU A 277 4.74 -22.49 -17.75
C GLU A 277 3.23 -22.84 -17.62
N SER A 278 2.55 -22.28 -16.63
CA SER A 278 1.13 -22.51 -16.36
C SER A 278 0.19 -21.49 -17.03
N GLN A 279 0.71 -20.49 -17.72
CA GLN A 279 -0.08 -19.42 -18.35
C GLN A 279 0.11 -19.47 -19.87
N ASP A 280 -0.98 -19.67 -20.59
CA ASP A 280 -1.02 -19.47 -22.02
C ASP A 280 -1.25 -17.99 -22.33
N ALA A 281 -0.60 -17.47 -23.37
CA ALA A 281 -0.87 -16.13 -23.85
C ALA A 281 -2.35 -15.99 -24.19
N SER A 282 -2.98 -14.91 -23.70
CA SER A 282 -4.37 -14.68 -24.07
C SER A 282 -4.47 -14.45 -25.58
N ALA A 283 -5.54 -14.92 -26.22
CA ALA A 283 -5.78 -14.71 -27.65
C ALA A 283 -5.73 -13.22 -28.05
N VAL A 284 -6.04 -12.33 -27.13
CA VAL A 284 -5.97 -10.86 -27.32
C VAL A 284 -4.54 -10.36 -27.48
N HIS A 285 -3.55 -11.05 -26.90
CA HIS A 285 -2.15 -10.63 -26.95
C HIS A 285 -1.32 -11.40 -27.96
N SER A 286 -1.84 -12.51 -28.53
CA SER A 286 -1.09 -13.35 -29.48
C SER A 286 -0.63 -12.59 -30.72
N ASP A 287 -1.41 -11.62 -31.20
CA ASP A 287 -1.07 -10.78 -32.36
C ASP A 287 -0.09 -9.64 -32.00
N ARG A 288 0.00 -9.31 -30.73
CA ARG A 288 0.83 -8.20 -30.21
C ARG A 288 2.22 -8.67 -29.82
N PHE A 289 2.34 -9.89 -29.28
CA PHE A 289 3.58 -10.44 -28.75
C PHE A 289 4.01 -11.65 -29.53
N THR A 290 5.23 -11.60 -30.04
CA THR A 290 5.90 -12.73 -30.71
C THR A 290 6.87 -13.45 -29.78
N ASP A 291 7.03 -12.96 -28.57
CA ASP A 291 7.85 -13.55 -27.50
C ASP A 291 6.99 -13.94 -26.28
N ASP A 292 7.62 -14.41 -25.22
CA ASP A 292 6.93 -14.96 -24.03
C ASP A 292 6.22 -13.93 -23.13
N TYR A 293 5.84 -12.77 -23.66
CA TYR A 293 5.03 -11.84 -22.88
C TYR A 293 3.60 -12.34 -22.70
N THR A 294 3.12 -12.31 -21.48
CA THR A 294 1.76 -12.78 -21.17
C THR A 294 0.87 -11.79 -20.45
N ASN A 295 1.47 -10.99 -19.57
CA ASN A 295 0.73 -10.06 -18.75
C ASN A 295 1.25 -8.65 -18.97
N VAL A 296 0.34 -7.75 -19.28
CA VAL A 296 0.61 -6.32 -19.42
C VAL A 296 -0.39 -5.57 -18.54
N ASP A 297 0.10 -4.68 -17.71
CA ASP A 297 -0.77 -3.79 -16.97
C ASP A 297 -1.37 -2.73 -17.89
N THR A 298 -2.64 -2.43 -17.65
CA THR A 298 -3.33 -1.38 -18.39
C THR A 298 -2.97 -0.01 -17.85
N VAL A 299 -2.68 0.93 -18.75
CA VAL A 299 -2.37 2.31 -18.41
C VAL A 299 -3.65 3.06 -18.03
N LYS A 300 -3.65 3.71 -16.91
CA LYS A 300 -4.74 4.57 -16.45
C LYS A 300 -4.28 6.01 -16.27
N SER A 301 -5.18 6.95 -16.55
CA SER A 301 -4.98 8.37 -16.27
C SER A 301 -5.08 8.67 -14.76
N GLY A 302 -4.71 9.89 -14.38
CA GLY A 302 -4.86 10.37 -13.01
C GLY A 302 -3.73 9.95 -12.09
N LYS A 303 -4.00 10.01 -10.80
CA LYS A 303 -3.05 9.67 -9.74
C LYS A 303 -3.45 8.37 -9.04
N SER A 304 -2.47 7.75 -8.41
CA SER A 304 -2.71 6.64 -7.48
C SER A 304 -3.39 7.12 -6.18
N LYS A 305 -3.90 6.18 -5.39
CA LYS A 305 -4.48 6.50 -4.06
C LYS A 305 -3.46 7.23 -3.17
N ILE A 306 -2.22 6.73 -3.13
CA ILE A 306 -1.12 7.40 -2.43
C ILE A 306 -0.88 8.78 -3.04
N GLY A 307 -0.84 8.89 -4.37
CA GLY A 307 -0.60 10.15 -5.08
C GLY A 307 -1.62 11.24 -4.76
N TYR A 308 -2.91 10.90 -4.63
CA TYR A 308 -3.93 11.88 -4.21
C TYR A 308 -3.71 12.34 -2.77
N SER A 309 -3.48 11.42 -1.83
CA SER A 309 -3.20 11.77 -0.44
C SER A 309 -1.94 12.64 -0.30
N PHE A 310 -0.86 12.30 -1.01
CA PHE A 310 0.38 13.07 -0.99
C PHE A 310 0.21 14.49 -1.54
N VAL A 311 -0.46 14.65 -2.68
CA VAL A 311 -0.69 15.98 -3.27
C VAL A 311 -1.50 16.86 -2.33
N ILE A 312 -2.62 16.35 -1.82
CA ILE A 312 -3.48 17.10 -0.89
C ILE A 312 -2.72 17.39 0.41
N GLY A 313 -2.05 16.39 0.98
CA GLY A 313 -1.32 16.51 2.23
C GLY A 313 -0.15 17.48 2.15
N ILE A 314 0.72 17.37 1.13
CA ILE A 314 1.88 18.25 0.97
C ILE A 314 1.44 19.70 0.73
N ILE A 315 0.46 19.94 -0.14
CA ILE A 315 -0.03 21.31 -0.38
C ILE A 315 -0.68 21.88 0.89
N ALA A 316 -1.42 21.07 1.64
CA ALA A 316 -1.99 21.50 2.91
C ALA A 316 -0.91 21.85 3.95
N VAL A 317 0.19 21.10 4.02
CA VAL A 317 1.33 21.41 4.90
C VAL A 317 1.99 22.71 4.45
N ILE A 318 2.32 22.86 3.18
CA ILE A 318 2.92 24.10 2.65
C ILE A 318 2.04 25.31 2.99
N LEU A 319 0.74 25.21 2.70
CA LEU A 319 -0.23 26.27 3.01
C LEU A 319 -0.27 26.56 4.52
N SER A 320 -0.21 25.52 5.35
CA SER A 320 -0.23 25.66 6.79
C SER A 320 1.00 26.42 7.31
N TYR A 321 2.19 26.11 6.82
CA TYR A 321 3.41 26.82 7.22
C TYR A 321 3.42 28.26 6.69
N LEU A 322 2.98 28.49 5.44
CA LEU A 322 2.89 29.84 4.86
C LEU A 322 1.96 30.77 5.65
N ILE A 323 0.90 30.24 6.23
CA ILE A 323 -0.05 31.03 7.01
C ILE A 323 0.35 31.09 8.49
N ALA A 324 0.66 29.93 9.09
CA ALA A 324 0.88 29.84 10.53
C ALA A 324 2.17 30.51 10.99
N VAL A 325 3.25 30.44 10.19
CA VAL A 325 4.53 31.04 10.61
C VAL A 325 4.43 32.55 10.73
N PRO A 326 3.98 33.32 9.71
CA PRO A 326 3.81 34.78 9.86
C PRO A 326 2.84 35.14 10.98
N LEU A 327 1.70 34.44 11.08
CA LEU A 327 0.70 34.75 12.11
C LEU A 327 1.21 34.40 13.52
N GLY A 328 1.89 33.28 13.72
CA GLY A 328 2.48 32.92 15.00
C GLY A 328 3.57 33.90 15.46
N ILE A 329 4.40 34.38 14.52
CA ILE A 329 5.38 35.44 14.76
C ILE A 329 4.69 36.73 15.20
N LEU A 330 3.65 37.17 14.48
CA LEU A 330 2.87 38.38 14.80
C LEU A 330 2.19 38.26 16.16
N MET A 331 1.62 37.09 16.51
CA MET A 331 1.02 36.85 17.81
C MET A 331 2.05 36.96 18.92
N ALA A 332 3.23 36.33 18.79
CA ALA A 332 4.28 36.41 19.79
C ALA A 332 4.81 37.83 19.96
N ARG A 333 5.03 38.55 18.84
CA ARG A 333 5.53 39.93 18.83
C ARG A 333 4.53 40.93 19.41
N LYS A 334 3.23 40.68 19.22
CA LYS A 334 2.14 41.50 19.73
C LYS A 334 1.37 40.80 20.85
N LYS A 335 2.11 40.14 21.75
CA LYS A 335 1.56 39.42 22.89
C LYS A 335 0.53 40.29 23.62
N ASP A 336 -0.58 39.66 24.00
CA ASP A 336 -1.74 40.28 24.73
C ASP A 336 -2.46 41.43 23.98
N LYS A 337 -2.10 41.70 22.70
CA LYS A 337 -2.80 42.69 21.85
C LYS A 337 -3.83 42.00 20.95
N LEU A 338 -4.64 42.79 20.25
CA LEU A 338 -5.77 42.32 19.43
C LEU A 338 -5.40 41.16 18.48
N VAL A 339 -4.24 41.22 17.81
CA VAL A 339 -3.78 40.16 16.90
C VAL A 339 -3.57 38.84 17.64
N ASP A 340 -3.00 38.90 18.83
CA ASP A 340 -2.79 37.72 19.67
C ASP A 340 -4.10 37.14 20.20
N GLN A 341 -5.02 37.99 20.60
CA GLN A 341 -6.34 37.58 21.05
C GLN A 341 -7.16 36.92 19.94
N LEU A 342 -7.20 37.52 18.74
CA LEU A 342 -7.89 36.93 17.58
C LEU A 342 -7.27 35.61 17.15
N GLY A 343 -5.93 35.51 17.11
CA GLY A 343 -5.24 34.28 16.82
C GLY A 343 -5.53 33.19 17.88
N THR A 344 -5.61 33.58 19.16
CA THR A 344 -5.95 32.66 20.25
C THR A 344 -7.41 32.17 20.12
N ILE A 345 -8.36 33.04 19.79
CA ILE A 345 -9.76 32.67 19.53
C ILE A 345 -9.83 31.63 18.40
N TYR A 346 -9.12 31.87 17.28
CA TYR A 346 -9.05 30.91 16.19
C TYR A 346 -8.48 29.56 16.62
N ILE A 347 -7.35 29.55 17.36
CA ILE A 347 -6.73 28.33 17.87
C ILE A 347 -7.70 27.56 18.77
N VAL A 348 -8.34 28.25 19.71
CA VAL A 348 -9.30 27.63 20.64
C VAL A 348 -10.50 27.06 19.89
N PHE A 349 -11.05 27.83 18.93
CA PHE A 349 -12.17 27.37 18.10
C PHE A 349 -11.84 26.07 17.35
N ILE A 350 -10.71 26.04 16.62
CA ILE A 350 -10.33 24.87 15.84
C ILE A 350 -10.03 23.65 16.72
N ILE A 351 -9.44 23.84 17.89
CA ILE A 351 -9.14 22.73 18.83
C ILE A 351 -10.41 22.22 19.54
N ALA A 352 -11.33 23.11 19.87
CA ALA A 352 -12.55 22.77 20.62
C ALA A 352 -13.63 22.12 19.73
N VAL A 353 -13.69 22.50 18.45
CA VAL A 353 -14.71 22.00 17.52
C VAL A 353 -14.26 20.67 16.92
N PRO A 354 -15.10 19.61 16.92
CA PRO A 354 -14.76 18.36 16.26
C PRO A 354 -14.43 18.56 14.78
N SER A 355 -13.36 17.90 14.32
CA SER A 355 -12.86 18.06 12.94
C SER A 355 -13.94 17.85 11.88
N LEU A 356 -14.79 16.87 12.07
CA LEU A 356 -15.89 16.58 11.14
C LEU A 356 -16.85 17.78 10.99
N ALA A 357 -17.15 18.48 12.08
CA ALA A 357 -18.09 19.61 12.05
C ALA A 357 -17.56 20.79 11.21
N TYR A 358 -16.29 21.20 11.37
CA TYR A 358 -15.76 22.30 10.58
C TYR A 358 -15.48 21.87 9.11
N ILE A 359 -15.14 20.61 8.85
CA ILE A 359 -14.99 20.12 7.46
C ILE A 359 -16.34 20.21 6.72
N PHE A 360 -17.43 19.78 7.35
CA PHE A 360 -18.76 19.93 6.75
C PHE A 360 -19.19 21.38 6.60
N LEU A 361 -18.83 22.23 7.56
CA LEU A 361 -19.08 23.68 7.45
C LEU A 361 -18.37 24.28 6.23
N PHE A 362 -17.08 23.97 6.04
CA PHE A 362 -16.33 24.43 4.86
C PHE A 362 -16.86 23.85 3.56
N LYS A 363 -17.28 22.56 3.57
CA LYS A 363 -17.95 21.94 2.43
C LYS A 363 -19.22 22.69 2.06
N ALA A 364 -20.04 23.06 3.04
CA ALA A 364 -21.29 23.79 2.82
C ALA A 364 -21.04 25.24 2.30
N ILE A 365 -20.10 25.95 2.92
CA ILE A 365 -19.72 27.31 2.51
C ILE A 365 -19.13 27.28 1.09
N GLY A 366 -18.17 26.40 0.84
CA GLY A 366 -17.52 26.27 -0.47
C GLY A 366 -18.50 25.89 -1.59
N GLY A 367 -19.47 25.00 -1.29
CA GLY A 367 -20.54 24.67 -2.22
C GLY A 367 -21.41 25.89 -2.59
N LYS A 368 -21.74 26.73 -1.62
CA LYS A 368 -22.44 27.99 -1.88
C LYS A 368 -21.61 28.99 -2.71
N MET A 369 -20.28 28.90 -2.63
CA MET A 369 -19.35 29.71 -3.44
C MET A 369 -19.09 29.11 -4.83
N GLY A 370 -19.74 27.99 -5.19
CA GLY A 370 -19.57 27.32 -6.48
C GLY A 370 -18.36 26.39 -6.58
N LEU A 371 -17.70 26.08 -5.46
CA LEU A 371 -16.61 25.11 -5.46
C LEU A 371 -17.13 23.66 -5.46
N PRO A 372 -16.45 22.73 -6.16
CA PRO A 372 -16.82 21.32 -6.13
C PRO A 372 -16.75 20.74 -4.70
N THR A 373 -17.85 20.15 -4.26
CA THR A 373 -17.99 19.56 -2.92
C THR A 373 -17.68 18.07 -2.87
N THR A 374 -17.49 17.44 -4.03
CA THR A 374 -17.08 16.05 -4.20
C THR A 374 -15.93 16.00 -5.20
N PHE A 375 -15.03 15.06 -4.98
CA PHE A 375 -13.90 14.83 -5.88
C PHE A 375 -14.37 14.04 -7.10
N ASP A 376 -13.99 14.50 -8.31
CA ASP A 376 -14.27 13.83 -9.57
C ASP A 376 -12.95 13.63 -10.33
N MET A 377 -12.56 12.36 -10.52
CA MET A 377 -11.30 11.99 -11.16
C MET A 377 -11.26 12.30 -12.65
N ASP A 378 -12.42 12.31 -13.30
CA ASP A 378 -12.54 12.56 -14.74
C ASP A 378 -12.67 14.05 -15.07
N SER A 379 -12.85 14.90 -14.05
CA SER A 379 -12.91 16.34 -14.22
C SER A 379 -11.54 16.94 -14.53
N LYS A 380 -11.49 17.78 -15.56
CA LYS A 380 -10.31 18.61 -15.87
C LYS A 380 -10.08 19.75 -14.88
N SER A 381 -11.08 20.06 -14.05
CA SER A 381 -11.02 21.17 -13.10
C SER A 381 -10.17 20.81 -11.88
N LYS A 382 -9.18 21.65 -11.60
CA LYS A 382 -8.36 21.53 -10.37
C LYS A 382 -9.03 22.16 -9.13
N LEU A 383 -10.18 22.81 -9.28
CA LEU A 383 -10.90 23.44 -8.17
C LEU A 383 -11.35 22.43 -7.11
N MET A 384 -11.52 21.16 -7.47
CA MET A 384 -11.90 20.08 -6.55
C MET A 384 -10.87 19.83 -5.44
N TYR A 385 -9.61 20.27 -5.61
CA TYR A 385 -8.57 20.14 -4.58
C TYR A 385 -8.67 21.21 -3.48
N ILE A 386 -9.32 22.36 -3.75
CA ILE A 386 -9.32 23.53 -2.85
C ILE A 386 -9.93 23.18 -1.49
N LEU A 387 -11.16 22.66 -1.48
CA LEU A 387 -11.86 22.38 -0.23
C LEU A 387 -11.18 21.31 0.62
N PRO A 388 -10.74 20.16 0.07
CA PRO A 388 -9.95 19.20 0.82
C PRO A 388 -8.66 19.78 1.41
N ILE A 389 -7.89 20.54 0.62
CA ILE A 389 -6.62 21.15 1.06
C ILE A 389 -6.86 22.15 2.18
N VAL A 390 -7.81 23.07 2.02
CA VAL A 390 -8.13 24.08 3.03
C VAL A 390 -8.62 23.42 4.32
N SER A 391 -9.53 22.45 4.22
CA SER A 391 -10.06 21.72 5.39
C SER A 391 -8.98 20.99 6.17
N LEU A 392 -7.96 20.47 5.47
CA LEU A 392 -6.82 19.77 6.08
C LEU A 392 -5.78 20.75 6.65
N ALA A 393 -5.59 21.90 6.00
CA ALA A 393 -4.61 22.89 6.42
C ALA A 393 -5.02 23.63 7.69
N LEU A 394 -6.28 24.00 7.86
CA LEU A 394 -6.73 24.85 8.95
C LEU A 394 -6.38 24.34 10.35
N PRO A 395 -6.59 23.05 10.73
CA PRO A 395 -6.18 22.55 12.03
C PRO A 395 -4.66 22.55 12.20
N GLN A 396 -3.90 22.35 11.12
CA GLN A 396 -2.45 22.41 11.16
C GLN A 396 -1.98 23.86 11.39
N VAL A 397 -2.62 24.84 10.76
CA VAL A 397 -2.36 26.27 10.99
C VAL A 397 -2.55 26.62 12.46
N ALA A 398 -3.67 26.22 13.08
CA ALA A 398 -3.95 26.49 14.48
C ALA A 398 -2.90 25.86 15.41
N ASN A 399 -2.52 24.63 15.16
CA ASN A 399 -1.52 23.93 15.95
C ASN A 399 -0.12 24.56 15.81
N LEU A 400 0.31 24.89 14.60
CA LEU A 400 1.59 25.54 14.34
C LEU A 400 1.67 26.95 14.95
N MET A 401 0.61 27.76 14.82
CA MET A 401 0.52 29.08 15.45
C MET A 401 0.67 28.98 16.97
N LYS A 402 -0.03 28.01 17.60
CA LYS A 402 0.03 27.76 19.05
C LYS A 402 1.45 27.45 19.51
N TRP A 403 2.12 26.51 18.84
CA TRP A 403 3.46 26.08 19.23
C TRP A 403 4.52 27.13 18.95
N LEU A 404 4.50 27.76 17.76
CA LEU A 404 5.45 28.80 17.40
C LEU A 404 5.33 30.00 18.35
N ARG A 405 4.11 30.49 18.61
CA ARG A 405 3.86 31.54 19.59
C ARG A 405 4.47 31.17 20.96
N ARG A 406 4.22 29.96 21.44
CA ARG A 406 4.75 29.49 22.74
C ARG A 406 6.26 29.49 22.74
N TYR A 407 6.89 28.85 21.76
CA TYR A 407 8.37 28.79 21.68
C TYR A 407 8.99 30.19 21.60
N MET A 408 8.41 31.10 20.86
CA MET A 408 8.91 32.47 20.79
C MET A 408 8.81 33.22 22.11
N ILE A 409 7.68 33.07 22.82
CA ILE A 409 7.51 33.72 24.14
C ILE A 409 8.51 33.13 25.14
N ASP A 410 8.72 31.82 25.14
CA ASP A 410 9.72 31.17 26.00
C ASP A 410 11.13 31.68 25.70
N GLN A 411 11.50 31.85 24.44
CA GLN A 411 12.79 32.44 24.04
C GLN A 411 12.91 33.92 24.44
N MET A 412 11.85 34.73 24.34
CA MET A 412 11.85 36.15 24.73
C MET A 412 12.19 36.34 26.23
N ASN A 413 11.87 35.37 27.06
CA ASN A 413 12.11 35.41 28.50
C ASN A 413 13.50 34.84 28.92
N SER A 414 14.29 34.34 27.98
CA SER A 414 15.58 33.70 28.25
C SER A 414 16.67 34.70 28.61
N ASP A 415 17.67 34.25 29.40
CA ASP A 415 18.76 35.11 29.86
C ASP A 415 19.65 35.60 28.73
N TYR A 416 19.86 34.83 27.69
CA TYR A 416 20.66 35.26 26.55
C TYR A 416 20.03 36.45 25.80
N VAL A 417 18.68 36.58 25.82
CA VAL A 417 17.95 37.73 25.25
C VAL A 417 18.16 38.95 26.12
N LYS A 418 18.12 38.81 27.46
CA LYS A 418 18.43 39.90 28.39
C LYS A 418 19.87 40.39 28.21
N PHE A 419 20.81 39.44 28.04
CA PHE A 419 22.21 39.75 27.78
C PHE A 419 22.41 40.47 26.45
N ALA A 420 21.77 40.01 25.37
CA ALA A 420 21.83 40.67 24.07
C ALA A 420 21.28 42.10 24.11
N ARG A 421 20.24 42.33 24.91
CA ARG A 421 19.66 43.66 25.12
C ARG A 421 20.64 44.58 25.89
N SER A 422 21.27 44.09 26.96
CA SER A 422 22.28 44.85 27.69
C SER A 422 23.56 45.09 26.86
N GLY A 423 23.82 44.25 25.86
CA GLY A 423 24.90 44.43 24.87
C GLY A 423 24.57 45.47 23.76
N GLY A 424 23.42 46.16 23.81
CA GLY A 424 23.08 47.23 22.90
C GLY A 424 22.44 46.78 21.57
N LEU A 425 22.09 45.53 21.41
CA LEU A 425 21.37 45.07 20.19
C LEU A 425 19.95 45.66 20.15
N THR A 426 19.52 46.01 18.96
CA THR A 426 18.15 46.51 18.75
C THR A 426 17.13 45.39 18.93
N GLU A 427 15.90 45.71 19.34
CA GLU A 427 14.80 44.72 19.51
C GLU A 427 14.53 43.96 18.21
N GLY A 428 14.71 44.58 17.04
CA GLY A 428 14.57 43.89 15.74
C GLY A 428 15.67 42.84 15.50
N GLU A 429 16.90 43.15 15.86
CA GLU A 429 18.02 42.20 15.75
C GLU A 429 17.89 41.05 16.75
N ILE A 430 17.53 41.38 17.99
CA ILE A 430 17.27 40.34 19.02
C ILE A 430 16.17 39.40 18.55
N PHE A 431 15.09 39.97 18.02
CA PHE A 431 13.95 39.15 17.58
C PHE A 431 14.29 38.26 16.40
N THR A 432 14.95 38.75 15.36
CA THR A 432 15.24 38.00 14.14
C THR A 432 16.43 37.04 14.30
N LYS A 433 17.53 37.49 14.90
CA LYS A 433 18.77 36.74 14.98
C LYS A 433 18.80 35.75 16.15
N HIS A 434 18.10 36.03 17.24
CA HIS A 434 18.15 35.24 18.45
C HIS A 434 16.82 34.51 18.75
N ILE A 435 15.70 35.22 18.86
CA ILE A 435 14.42 34.63 19.26
C ILE A 435 13.88 33.72 18.16
N LEU A 436 13.69 34.26 16.95
CA LEU A 436 13.10 33.52 15.84
C LEU A 436 13.94 32.32 15.44
N LYS A 437 15.26 32.49 15.36
CA LYS A 437 16.16 31.40 14.98
C LYS A 437 16.09 30.23 15.94
N ASN A 438 16.10 30.49 17.26
CA ASN A 438 16.01 29.42 18.26
C ASN A 438 14.60 28.81 18.35
N ALA A 439 13.54 29.64 18.26
CA ALA A 439 12.16 29.16 18.27
C ALA A 439 11.79 28.35 17.01
N ALA A 440 12.49 28.55 15.89
CA ALA A 440 12.26 27.82 14.64
C ALA A 440 12.78 26.38 14.70
N ILE A 441 13.77 26.05 15.54
CA ILE A 441 14.40 24.73 15.61
C ILE A 441 13.35 23.60 15.76
N PRO A 442 12.50 23.58 16.81
CA PRO A 442 11.50 22.53 16.96
C PRO A 442 10.43 22.56 15.87
N ILE A 443 10.16 23.71 15.26
CA ILE A 443 9.20 23.84 14.15
C ILE A 443 9.76 23.15 12.90
N VAL A 444 11.03 23.38 12.55
CA VAL A 444 11.68 22.74 11.40
C VAL A 444 11.81 21.24 11.59
N GLN A 445 12.18 20.79 12.79
CA GLN A 445 12.20 19.37 13.14
C GLN A 445 10.84 18.70 12.93
N GLY A 446 9.74 19.42 13.20
CA GLY A 446 8.38 18.94 13.06
C GLY A 446 7.86 18.85 11.61
N VAL A 447 8.57 19.41 10.60
CA VAL A 447 8.08 19.43 9.21
C VAL A 447 7.78 18.02 8.66
N PRO A 448 8.68 17.02 8.76
CA PRO A 448 8.39 15.68 8.25
C PRO A 448 7.22 15.01 8.98
N ALA A 449 7.11 15.22 10.30
CA ALA A 449 5.97 14.72 11.08
C ALA A 449 4.66 15.40 10.67
N SER A 450 4.69 16.68 10.29
CA SER A 450 3.51 17.39 9.77
C SER A 450 3.04 16.80 8.43
N VAL A 451 3.97 16.41 7.55
CA VAL A 451 3.65 15.72 6.29
C VAL A 451 3.01 14.37 6.57
N LEU A 452 3.61 13.56 7.44
CA LEU A 452 3.04 12.27 7.82
C LEU A 452 1.65 12.43 8.44
N PHE A 453 1.49 13.39 9.36
CA PHE A 453 0.20 13.67 10.00
C PHE A 453 -0.86 14.12 8.98
N ALA A 454 -0.47 14.92 7.98
CA ALA A 454 -1.37 15.31 6.90
C ALA A 454 -1.85 14.10 6.09
N LEU A 455 -0.97 13.12 5.84
CA LEU A 455 -1.32 11.89 5.13
C LEU A 455 -2.27 11.01 5.94
N THR A 456 -2.02 10.85 7.24
CA THR A 456 -2.89 10.07 8.13
C THR A 456 -4.15 10.83 8.52
N GLY A 457 -4.05 12.15 8.76
CA GLY A 457 -5.18 13.02 9.09
C GLY A 457 -6.12 13.29 7.92
N ALA A 458 -5.67 13.04 6.68
CA ALA A 458 -6.50 13.16 5.48
C ALA A 458 -7.67 12.17 5.44
N ILE A 459 -7.66 11.09 6.25
CA ILE A 459 -8.70 10.05 6.26
C ILE A 459 -10.11 10.64 6.32
N ILE A 460 -10.36 11.53 7.29
CA ILE A 460 -11.69 12.15 7.46
C ILE A 460 -12.02 13.07 6.29
N THR A 461 -11.05 13.89 5.88
CA THR A 461 -11.19 14.80 4.74
C THR A 461 -11.45 14.05 3.44
N GLU A 462 -10.68 13.00 3.17
CA GLU A 462 -10.85 12.14 2.00
C GLU A 462 -12.24 11.49 1.98
N ARG A 463 -12.72 11.01 3.14
CA ARG A 463 -14.05 10.42 3.25
C ARG A 463 -15.16 11.44 2.98
N VAL A 464 -15.07 12.64 3.54
CA VAL A 464 -16.10 13.68 3.37
C VAL A 464 -16.16 14.22 1.94
N TYR A 465 -15.01 14.39 1.29
CA TYR A 465 -14.94 14.91 -0.09
C TYR A 465 -14.90 13.81 -1.16
N VAL A 466 -14.96 12.53 -0.75
CA VAL A 466 -14.91 11.35 -1.64
C VAL A 466 -13.61 11.32 -2.47
N VAL A 467 -12.51 11.69 -1.86
CA VAL A 467 -11.19 11.59 -2.50
C VAL A 467 -10.74 10.13 -2.50
N PRO A 468 -10.31 9.55 -3.64
CA PRO A 468 -9.81 8.18 -3.71
C PRO A 468 -8.38 8.07 -3.17
N GLY A 469 -8.20 8.43 -1.90
CA GLY A 469 -6.89 8.48 -1.24
C GLY A 469 -6.56 7.22 -0.45
N ALA A 470 -5.32 7.15 0.06
CA ALA A 470 -4.81 6.03 0.86
C ALA A 470 -5.50 5.95 2.23
N GLY A 471 -5.90 7.07 2.81
CA GLY A 471 -6.66 7.10 4.07
C GLY A 471 -8.07 6.54 3.91
N ASN A 472 -8.75 6.86 2.81
CA ASN A 472 -10.06 6.27 2.50
C ASN A 472 -9.94 4.75 2.28
N LEU A 473 -8.85 4.27 1.68
CA LEU A 473 -8.58 2.84 1.51
C LEU A 473 -8.55 2.10 2.84
N LEU A 474 -7.88 2.65 3.87
CA LEU A 474 -7.82 2.03 5.19
C LEU A 474 -9.21 1.94 5.86
N THR A 475 -10.02 3.01 5.79
CA THR A 475 -11.38 2.99 6.36
C THR A 475 -12.29 2.03 5.62
N GLU A 476 -12.16 1.92 4.32
CA GLU A 476 -12.87 0.95 3.50
C GLU A 476 -12.46 -0.48 3.87
N ALA A 477 -11.17 -0.74 4.00
CA ALA A 477 -10.63 -2.05 4.39
C ALA A 477 -11.13 -2.49 5.77
N ILE A 478 -11.16 -1.58 6.74
CA ILE A 478 -11.70 -1.87 8.08
C ILE A 478 -13.18 -2.23 7.99
N SER A 479 -13.98 -1.45 7.25
CA SER A 479 -15.42 -1.69 7.09
C SER A 479 -15.73 -3.01 6.38
N LYS A 480 -14.84 -3.45 5.49
CA LYS A 480 -14.98 -4.67 4.69
C LYS A 480 -14.20 -5.87 5.24
N TYR A 481 -13.58 -5.72 6.40
CA TYR A 481 -12.74 -6.77 7.02
C TYR A 481 -11.62 -7.25 6.11
N ASP A 482 -11.04 -6.35 5.32
CA ASP A 482 -9.90 -6.65 4.44
C ASP A 482 -8.59 -6.63 5.21
N ASN A 483 -8.29 -7.75 5.86
CA ASN A 483 -7.13 -7.87 6.74
C ASN A 483 -5.80 -7.68 5.98
N GLY A 484 -5.74 -8.06 4.71
CA GLY A 484 -4.55 -7.84 3.88
C GLY A 484 -4.25 -6.36 3.69
N VAL A 485 -5.27 -5.58 3.30
CA VAL A 485 -5.12 -4.12 3.14
C VAL A 485 -4.84 -3.45 4.48
N ILE A 486 -5.50 -3.84 5.57
CA ILE A 486 -5.25 -3.25 6.90
C ILE A 486 -3.77 -3.42 7.29
N VAL A 487 -3.22 -4.62 7.17
CA VAL A 487 -1.82 -4.91 7.52
C VAL A 487 -0.86 -4.16 6.60
N GLY A 488 -1.06 -4.22 5.27
CA GLY A 488 -0.18 -3.58 4.31
C GLY A 488 -0.16 -2.05 4.41
N VAL A 489 -1.33 -1.42 4.58
CA VAL A 489 -1.42 0.04 4.80
C VAL A 489 -0.79 0.45 6.14
N THR A 490 -0.97 -0.37 7.19
CA THR A 490 -0.32 -0.13 8.48
C THR A 490 1.21 -0.18 8.35
N LEU A 491 1.74 -1.18 7.63
CA LEU A 491 3.18 -1.26 7.36
C LEU A 491 3.67 -0.02 6.60
N PHE A 492 2.95 0.40 5.58
CA PHE A 492 3.29 1.61 4.81
C PHE A 492 3.39 2.85 5.71
N TYR A 493 2.38 3.12 6.54
CA TYR A 493 2.41 4.26 7.45
C TYR A 493 3.46 4.12 8.56
N ALA A 494 3.73 2.91 9.05
CA ALA A 494 4.79 2.66 10.04
C ALA A 494 6.17 3.00 9.45
N VAL A 495 6.45 2.59 8.21
CA VAL A 495 7.70 2.92 7.51
C VAL A 495 7.82 4.43 7.29
N LEU A 496 6.75 5.09 6.82
CA LEU A 496 6.73 6.54 6.65
C LEU A 496 6.98 7.28 7.99
N SER A 497 6.44 6.75 9.09
CA SER A 497 6.66 7.32 10.42
C SER A 497 8.14 7.28 10.83
N VAL A 498 8.79 6.14 10.60
CA VAL A 498 10.23 5.99 10.86
C VAL A 498 11.05 6.96 9.99
N ILE A 499 10.75 7.03 8.69
CA ILE A 499 11.41 7.97 7.77
C ILE A 499 11.20 9.41 8.24
N SER A 500 9.99 9.77 8.64
CA SER A 500 9.65 11.10 9.15
C SER A 500 10.48 11.50 10.39
N ILE A 501 10.64 10.56 11.35
CA ILE A 501 11.46 10.79 12.55
C ILE A 501 12.93 11.00 12.17
N ILE A 502 13.48 10.17 11.29
CA ILE A 502 14.87 10.27 10.84
C ILE A 502 15.11 11.61 10.10
N LEU A 503 14.20 11.99 9.21
CA LEU A 503 14.27 13.28 8.51
C LEU A 503 14.15 14.46 9.47
N GLY A 504 13.31 14.36 10.50
CA GLY A 504 13.21 15.38 11.55
C GLY A 504 14.52 15.57 12.30
N ASP A 505 15.20 14.48 12.67
CA ASP A 505 16.51 14.54 13.33
C ASP A 505 17.59 15.14 12.41
N VAL A 506 17.58 14.79 11.12
CA VAL A 506 18.50 15.36 10.12
C VAL A 506 18.25 16.87 9.96
N LEU A 507 17.01 17.29 9.78
CA LEU A 507 16.66 18.71 9.64
C LEU A 507 17.04 19.50 10.90
N MET A 508 16.82 18.93 12.09
CA MET A 508 17.22 19.57 13.34
C MET A 508 18.73 19.80 13.39
N SER A 509 19.54 18.82 12.99
CA SER A 509 21.00 18.95 12.96
C SER A 509 21.51 19.98 11.94
N MET A 510 20.76 20.19 10.86
CA MET A 510 21.11 21.22 9.86
C MET A 510 20.82 22.64 10.37
N VAL A 511 19.80 22.79 11.21
CA VAL A 511 19.36 24.10 11.72
C VAL A 511 20.07 24.49 13.01
N ASP A 512 20.35 23.52 13.88
CA ASP A 512 21.08 23.74 15.14
C ASP A 512 22.50 23.13 15.09
N PRO A 513 23.54 23.95 14.86
CA PRO A 513 24.93 23.46 14.80
C PRO A 513 25.48 22.95 16.14
N ARG A 514 24.77 23.18 17.27
CA ARG A 514 25.12 22.65 18.58
C ARG A 514 24.85 21.16 18.71
N ILE A 515 23.98 20.62 17.84
CA ILE A 515 23.65 19.20 17.80
C ILE A 515 24.68 18.48 16.97
N SER A 516 25.65 17.87 17.66
CA SER A 516 26.65 17.01 17.05
C SER A 516 26.24 15.54 17.29
N PHE A 517 26.11 14.77 16.19
CA PHE A 517 25.90 13.32 16.27
C PHE A 517 27.21 12.54 16.55
N SER A 518 28.25 13.21 17.02
CA SER A 518 29.53 12.59 17.37
C SER A 518 29.39 11.88 18.72
N THR A 519 29.76 10.60 18.74
CA THR A 519 29.69 9.73 19.93
C THR A 519 30.81 9.99 20.96
N LYS A 520 31.54 11.12 20.89
CA LYS A 520 32.65 11.39 21.78
C LYS A 520 32.26 11.99 23.13
N ASP A 521 31.00 12.41 23.32
CA ASP A 521 30.56 13.14 24.52
C ASP A 521 29.32 12.54 25.20
N ARG A 522 29.24 11.19 25.29
CA ARG A 522 28.29 10.52 26.19
C ARG A 522 28.92 9.33 26.87
#